data_cf05ddf4697d4edaa4b04310794ca118
#
_entry.id   cf05ddf4697d4edaa4b04310794ca118
#
_cell.length_a   1.000
_cell.length_b   1.000
_cell.length_c   1.000
_cell.angle_alpha   90.00
_cell.angle_beta   90.00
_cell.angle_gamma   90.00
#
_symmetry.space_group_name_H-M   'P 1'
#
loop_
_entity.id
_entity.type
_entity.pdbx_description
1 polymer ?
#
loop_
_entity_poly.entity_id
_entity_poly.type
_entity_poly.pdbx_seq_one_letter_code
_entity_poly.pdbx_strand_id
1 'polypeptide(L)'
;MGYKHLVFDIDGTLVDNEKAVLSTWQETILQLFGKRYETAELNFVLGIPGVTTMERLGAENPKEFDEVWVKNFMKHKAEIELFPHIEHTIATLKSKGLGLGVVTSRTHNELNNDFALGEIIGNFDTIICVTDAPRPKPNPDPMLVYMERCGVSPDEVLYIGDSDYDYHCAKNAKVDFGVALWGDNRISHSDTRFSFNSPMDILMI
;
A
#
# COMPACT_ATOMS: atom_id res chain seq x y z
N MET A 1 25.29 0.13 -11.18
CA MET A 1 24.25 -0.83 -11.61
C MET A 1 22.92 -0.19 -11.26
N GLY A 2 21.97 -0.15 -12.19
CA GLY A 2 20.65 0.38 -11.94
C GLY A 2 19.72 -0.71 -11.40
N TYR A 3 18.62 -0.34 -10.76
CA TYR A 3 17.57 -1.26 -10.36
C TYR A 3 16.99 -1.98 -11.59
N LYS A 4 16.65 -3.25 -11.42
CA LYS A 4 15.93 -4.04 -12.42
C LYS A 4 14.44 -4.09 -12.15
N HIS A 5 14.06 -3.98 -10.87
CA HIS A 5 12.69 -4.04 -10.41
C HIS A 5 12.34 -2.81 -9.56
N LEU A 6 11.18 -2.23 -9.85
CA LEU A 6 10.54 -1.23 -9.01
C LEU A 6 9.26 -1.83 -8.43
N VAL A 7 9.18 -1.84 -7.11
CA VAL A 7 8.06 -2.41 -6.35
C VAL A 7 7.33 -1.28 -5.67
N PHE A 8 6.02 -1.32 -5.67
CA PHE A 8 5.18 -0.25 -5.13
C PHE A 8 4.25 -0.78 -4.04
N ASP A 9 4.00 0.04 -3.02
CA ASP A 9 2.78 -0.10 -2.24
C ASP A 9 1.59 0.47 -3.03
N ILE A 10 0.37 0.22 -2.55
CA ILE A 10 -0.86 0.69 -3.18
C ILE A 10 -1.39 1.94 -2.45
N ASP A 11 -1.78 1.78 -1.19
CA ASP A 11 -2.53 2.77 -0.42
C ASP A 11 -1.64 3.92 0.01
N GLY A 12 -1.92 5.15 -0.44
CA GLY A 12 -1.06 6.31 -0.20
C GLY A 12 0.14 6.42 -1.16
N THR A 13 0.33 5.42 -2.04
CA THR A 13 1.43 5.39 -3.02
C THR A 13 0.93 5.41 -4.46
N LEU A 14 0.18 4.41 -4.88
CA LEU A 14 -0.46 4.36 -6.21
C LEU A 14 -1.85 4.99 -6.19
N VAL A 15 -2.59 4.78 -5.10
CA VAL A 15 -4.00 5.13 -4.95
C VAL A 15 -4.17 6.13 -3.80
N ASP A 16 -4.84 7.24 -4.09
CA ASP A 16 -5.35 8.18 -3.09
C ASP A 16 -6.71 7.68 -2.58
N ASN A 17 -6.70 7.05 -1.43
CA ASN A 17 -7.88 6.49 -0.79
C ASN A 17 -7.98 6.80 0.70
N GLU A 18 -7.09 7.60 1.23
CA GLU A 18 -7.00 7.89 2.66
C GLU A 18 -8.33 8.37 3.23
N LYS A 19 -8.93 9.37 2.58
CA LYS A 19 -10.21 9.94 3.01
C LYS A 19 -11.31 8.87 3.02
N ALA A 20 -11.39 8.04 1.98
CA ALA A 20 -12.36 6.94 1.88
C ALA A 20 -12.16 5.91 3.01
N VAL A 21 -10.92 5.53 3.26
CA VAL A 21 -10.56 4.57 4.32
C VAL A 21 -10.92 5.13 5.70
N LEU A 22 -10.51 6.36 6.02
CA LEU A 22 -10.77 6.97 7.32
C LEU A 22 -12.26 7.18 7.58
N SER A 23 -13.02 7.66 6.57
CA SER A 23 -14.48 7.81 6.67
C SER A 23 -15.17 6.46 6.90
N THR A 24 -14.69 5.41 6.21
CA THR A 24 -15.20 4.05 6.39
C THR A 24 -14.98 3.54 7.81
N TRP A 25 -13.79 3.75 8.37
CA TRP A 25 -13.49 3.35 9.75
C TRP A 25 -14.34 4.13 10.75
N GLN A 26 -14.51 5.45 10.58
CA GLN A 26 -15.39 6.27 11.44
C GLN A 26 -16.82 5.74 11.45
N GLU A 27 -17.39 5.47 10.27
CA GLU A 27 -18.77 4.94 10.15
C GLU A 27 -18.89 3.54 10.77
N THR A 28 -17.92 2.67 10.51
CA THR A 28 -17.94 1.28 11.00
C THR A 28 -17.82 1.23 12.51
N ILE A 29 -16.91 1.98 13.11
CA ILE A 29 -16.74 2.06 14.55
C ILE A 29 -17.97 2.67 15.22
N LEU A 30 -18.53 3.72 14.63
CA LEU A 30 -19.77 4.33 15.14
C LEU A 30 -20.92 3.32 15.11
N GLN A 31 -21.07 2.57 14.01
CA GLN A 31 -22.16 1.60 13.85
C GLN A 31 -22.04 0.41 14.81
N LEU A 32 -20.83 -0.13 15.01
CA LEU A 32 -20.63 -1.37 15.80
C LEU A 32 -20.40 -1.09 17.29
N PHE A 33 -19.76 0.02 17.63
CA PHE A 33 -19.37 0.32 19.02
C PHE A 33 -20.06 1.55 19.60
N GLY A 34 -20.82 2.31 18.81
CA GLY A 34 -21.43 3.59 19.24
C GLY A 34 -20.41 4.67 19.57
N LYS A 35 -19.14 4.50 19.18
CA LYS A 35 -18.06 5.44 19.47
C LYS A 35 -17.81 6.35 18.28
N ARG A 36 -17.55 7.63 18.54
CA ARG A 36 -17.10 8.59 17.54
C ARG A 36 -15.62 8.86 17.71
N TYR A 37 -14.91 8.88 16.59
CA TYR A 37 -13.50 9.23 16.50
C TYR A 37 -13.35 10.39 15.51
N GLU A 38 -12.47 11.32 15.82
CA GLU A 38 -12.00 12.31 14.85
C GLU A 38 -11.01 11.61 13.89
N THR A 39 -10.91 12.12 12.67
CA THR A 39 -10.05 11.53 11.62
C THR A 39 -8.60 11.36 12.10
N ALA A 40 -8.06 12.38 12.79
CA ALA A 40 -6.70 12.33 13.33
C ALA A 40 -6.46 11.21 14.35
N GLU A 41 -7.50 10.79 15.08
CA GLU A 41 -7.42 9.69 16.05
C GLU A 41 -7.36 8.31 15.35
N LEU A 42 -7.77 8.25 14.08
CA LEU A 42 -7.81 7.03 13.28
C LEU A 42 -6.59 6.84 12.37
N ASN A 43 -5.64 7.77 12.33
CA ASN A 43 -4.45 7.64 11.48
C ASN A 43 -3.69 6.32 11.67
N PHE A 44 -3.83 5.68 12.84
CA PHE A 44 -3.20 4.39 13.11
C PHE A 44 -3.74 3.22 12.28
N VAL A 45 -4.91 3.37 11.63
CA VAL A 45 -5.51 2.32 10.79
C VAL A 45 -4.86 2.23 9.41
N LEU A 46 -4.13 3.28 9.02
CA LEU A 46 -3.57 3.42 7.68
C LEU A 46 -2.27 2.61 7.53
N GLY A 47 -2.11 1.95 6.38
CA GLY A 47 -0.92 1.15 6.06
C GLY A 47 -0.85 -0.22 6.72
N ILE A 48 -1.83 -0.59 7.56
CA ILE A 48 -1.88 -1.91 8.22
C ILE A 48 -3.07 -2.76 7.73
N PRO A 49 -2.97 -4.10 7.81
CA PRO A 49 -4.09 -4.97 7.45
C PRO A 49 -5.33 -4.68 8.30
N GLY A 50 -6.52 -4.72 7.66
CA GLY A 50 -7.79 -4.48 8.35
C GLY A 50 -8.00 -5.37 9.57
N VAL A 51 -7.60 -6.66 9.50
CA VAL A 51 -7.68 -7.59 10.65
C VAL A 51 -6.88 -7.08 11.85
N THR A 52 -5.70 -6.53 11.64
CA THR A 52 -4.87 -5.96 12.72
C THR A 52 -5.55 -4.74 13.35
N THR A 53 -6.22 -3.92 12.53
CA THR A 53 -7.01 -2.80 13.03
C THR A 53 -8.21 -3.28 13.86
N MET A 54 -8.93 -4.30 13.40
CA MET A 54 -10.05 -4.92 14.14
C MET A 54 -9.60 -5.43 15.52
N GLU A 55 -8.47 -6.14 15.59
CA GLU A 55 -7.89 -6.61 16.84
C GLU A 55 -7.56 -5.46 17.80
N ARG A 56 -6.94 -4.37 17.30
CA ARG A 56 -6.62 -3.17 18.10
C ARG A 56 -7.88 -2.48 18.64
N LEU A 57 -8.97 -2.52 17.89
CA LEU A 57 -10.26 -1.96 18.31
C LEU A 57 -11.05 -2.89 19.23
N GLY A 58 -10.58 -4.12 19.45
CA GLY A 58 -11.25 -5.10 20.31
C GLY A 58 -12.51 -5.69 19.67
N ALA A 59 -12.53 -5.87 18.36
CA ALA A 59 -13.63 -6.49 17.64
C ALA A 59 -13.79 -7.95 18.05
N GLU A 60 -14.91 -8.31 18.68
CA GLU A 60 -15.20 -9.69 19.13
C GLU A 60 -15.63 -10.60 17.96
N ASN A 61 -16.20 -10.01 16.90
CA ASN A 61 -16.66 -10.73 15.71
C ASN A 61 -16.02 -10.13 14.44
N PRO A 62 -14.83 -10.60 14.03
CA PRO A 62 -14.13 -10.06 12.85
C PRO A 62 -14.95 -10.16 11.56
N LYS A 63 -15.76 -11.22 11.39
CA LYS A 63 -16.57 -11.40 10.19
C LYS A 63 -17.68 -10.36 10.07
N GLU A 64 -18.41 -10.11 11.14
CA GLU A 64 -19.44 -9.06 11.17
C GLU A 64 -18.82 -7.69 10.94
N PHE A 65 -17.65 -7.46 11.52
CA PHE A 65 -16.92 -6.22 11.34
C PHE A 65 -16.55 -6.00 9.87
N ASP A 66 -16.00 -7.03 9.21
CA ASP A 66 -15.62 -6.99 7.80
C ASP A 66 -16.82 -6.73 6.90
N GLU A 67 -17.96 -7.40 7.13
CA GLU A 67 -19.20 -7.20 6.38
C GLU A 67 -19.70 -5.75 6.48
N VAL A 68 -19.63 -5.15 7.68
CA VAL A 68 -20.04 -3.75 7.91
C VAL A 68 -19.04 -2.79 7.27
N TRP A 69 -17.75 -3.08 7.42
CA TRP A 69 -16.68 -2.27 6.83
C TRP A 69 -16.79 -2.22 5.30
N VAL A 70 -16.90 -3.36 4.65
CA VAL A 70 -17.06 -3.45 3.18
C VAL A 70 -18.29 -2.68 2.72
N LYS A 71 -19.44 -2.83 3.40
CA LYS A 71 -20.65 -2.09 3.08
C LYS A 71 -20.47 -0.57 3.19
N ASN A 72 -19.76 -0.10 4.22
CA ASN A 72 -19.48 1.32 4.40
C ASN A 72 -18.46 1.80 3.36
N PHE A 73 -17.40 1.03 3.08
CA PHE A 73 -16.38 1.36 2.09
C PHE A 73 -16.97 1.58 0.69
N MET A 74 -17.95 0.76 0.30
CA MET A 74 -18.63 0.91 -0.99
C MET A 74 -19.36 2.25 -1.18
N LYS A 75 -19.68 2.98 -0.10
CA LYS A 75 -20.26 4.32 -0.19
C LYS A 75 -19.22 5.36 -0.61
N HIS A 76 -17.95 5.12 -0.26
CA HIS A 76 -16.84 6.05 -0.47
C HIS A 76 -15.99 5.71 -1.70
N LYS A 77 -16.31 4.65 -2.45
CA LYS A 77 -15.51 4.21 -3.59
C LYS A 77 -15.30 5.27 -4.69
N ALA A 78 -16.23 6.21 -4.82
CA ALA A 78 -16.11 7.33 -5.76
C ALA A 78 -15.09 8.40 -5.34
N GLU A 79 -14.56 8.30 -4.12
CA GLU A 79 -13.51 9.16 -3.59
C GLU A 79 -12.11 8.53 -3.76
N ILE A 80 -12.02 7.37 -4.41
CA ILE A 80 -10.77 6.62 -4.60
C ILE A 80 -10.28 6.84 -6.02
N GLU A 81 -9.08 7.39 -6.15
CA GLU A 81 -8.47 7.73 -7.43
C GLU A 81 -7.00 7.29 -7.46
N LEU A 82 -6.42 7.14 -8.66
CA LEU A 82 -4.96 7.09 -8.79
C LEU A 82 -4.37 8.46 -8.47
N PHE A 83 -3.23 8.49 -7.80
CA PHE A 83 -2.51 9.76 -7.68
C PHE A 83 -2.16 10.32 -9.06
N PRO A 84 -2.11 11.67 -9.21
CA PRO A 84 -1.75 12.31 -10.46
C PRO A 84 -0.44 11.75 -11.03
N HIS A 85 -0.42 11.46 -12.33
CA HIS A 85 0.73 10.94 -13.08
C HIS A 85 1.12 9.48 -12.83
N ILE A 86 0.47 8.74 -11.94
CA ILE A 86 0.79 7.32 -11.67
C ILE A 86 0.66 6.49 -12.95
N GLU A 87 -0.46 6.60 -13.67
CA GLU A 87 -0.68 5.85 -14.91
C GLU A 87 0.45 6.07 -15.92
N HIS A 88 0.80 7.33 -16.18
CA HIS A 88 1.88 7.70 -17.10
C HIS A 88 3.23 7.15 -16.62
N THR A 89 3.52 7.26 -15.32
CA THR A 89 4.79 6.80 -14.73
C THR A 89 4.91 5.29 -14.88
N ILE A 90 3.89 4.52 -14.51
CA ILE A 90 3.89 3.05 -14.59
C ILE A 90 4.06 2.60 -16.05
N ALA A 91 3.30 3.17 -16.98
CA ALA A 91 3.42 2.85 -18.39
C ALA A 91 4.83 3.15 -18.95
N THR A 92 5.42 4.29 -18.55
CA THR A 92 6.77 4.68 -18.96
C THR A 92 7.83 3.72 -18.41
N LEU A 93 7.76 3.37 -17.11
CA LEU A 93 8.69 2.41 -16.49
C LEU A 93 8.60 1.05 -17.17
N LYS A 94 7.38 0.57 -17.47
CA LYS A 94 7.16 -0.67 -18.21
C LYS A 94 7.80 -0.64 -19.60
N SER A 95 7.66 0.49 -20.30
CA SER A 95 8.26 0.66 -21.64
C SER A 95 9.79 0.67 -21.62
N LYS A 96 10.42 1.05 -20.49
CA LYS A 96 11.86 0.97 -20.28
C LYS A 96 12.35 -0.47 -20.01
N GLY A 97 11.44 -1.45 -19.92
CA GLY A 97 11.77 -2.85 -19.68
C GLY A 97 12.09 -3.20 -18.23
N LEU A 98 11.70 -2.36 -17.27
CA LEU A 98 11.82 -2.64 -15.85
C LEU A 98 10.76 -3.64 -15.41
N GLY A 99 11.14 -4.57 -14.51
CA GLY A 99 10.18 -5.40 -13.79
C GLY A 99 9.38 -4.53 -12.82
N LEU A 100 8.06 -4.62 -12.87
CA LEU A 100 7.18 -3.87 -11.98
C LEU A 100 6.46 -4.82 -11.04
N GLY A 101 6.44 -4.47 -9.76
CA GLY A 101 5.78 -5.25 -8.72
C GLY A 101 4.96 -4.43 -7.76
N VAL A 102 4.10 -5.14 -7.03
CA VAL A 102 3.33 -4.60 -5.91
C VAL A 102 3.58 -5.44 -4.66
N VAL A 103 3.75 -4.77 -3.53
CA VAL A 103 3.72 -5.37 -2.19
C VAL A 103 2.77 -4.56 -1.32
N THR A 104 1.62 -5.14 -0.97
CA THR A 104 0.53 -4.43 -0.31
C THR A 104 0.03 -5.13 0.95
N SER A 105 -0.56 -4.37 1.88
CA SER A 105 -1.29 -4.87 3.04
C SER A 105 -2.71 -5.36 2.71
N ARG A 106 -3.17 -5.16 1.47
CA ARG A 106 -4.47 -5.65 0.99
C ARG A 106 -4.48 -7.16 0.79
N THR A 107 -5.64 -7.75 0.93
CA THR A 107 -5.94 -9.12 0.47
C THR A 107 -6.17 -9.14 -1.04
N HIS A 108 -6.11 -10.33 -1.66
CA HIS A 108 -6.49 -10.51 -3.07
C HIS A 108 -7.94 -10.11 -3.35
N ASN A 109 -8.85 -10.30 -2.38
CA ASN A 109 -10.24 -9.93 -2.54
C ASN A 109 -10.41 -8.40 -2.58
N GLU A 110 -9.72 -7.66 -1.71
CA GLU A 110 -9.72 -6.20 -1.72
C GLU A 110 -9.11 -5.65 -3.01
N LEU A 111 -8.00 -6.24 -3.47
CA LEU A 111 -7.35 -5.86 -4.73
C LEU A 111 -8.27 -6.04 -5.94
N ASN A 112 -8.93 -7.19 -6.04
CA ASN A 112 -9.82 -7.51 -7.17
C ASN A 112 -11.08 -6.65 -7.22
N ASN A 113 -11.46 -6.03 -6.11
CA ASN A 113 -12.60 -5.14 -6.01
C ASN A 113 -12.23 -3.65 -6.10
N ASP A 114 -10.95 -3.33 -6.33
CA ASP A 114 -10.49 -1.96 -6.50
C ASP A 114 -10.64 -1.52 -7.96
N PHE A 115 -11.51 -0.52 -8.18
CA PHE A 115 -11.77 0.01 -9.51
C PHE A 115 -10.70 1.02 -9.98
N ALA A 116 -10.04 1.70 -9.06
CA ALA A 116 -9.00 2.68 -9.40
C ALA A 116 -7.75 2.02 -10.01
N LEU A 117 -7.40 0.82 -9.53
CA LEU A 117 -6.28 0.05 -10.05
C LEU A 117 -6.54 -0.64 -11.39
N GLY A 118 -7.82 -0.78 -11.80
CA GLY A 118 -8.22 -1.61 -12.93
C GLY A 118 -7.45 -1.33 -14.23
N GLU A 119 -7.09 -0.07 -14.47
CA GLU A 119 -6.39 0.33 -15.70
C GLU A 119 -4.87 0.06 -15.65
N ILE A 120 -4.27 0.08 -14.45
CA ILE A 120 -2.80 -0.04 -14.32
C ILE A 120 -2.33 -1.40 -13.81
N ILE A 121 -3.22 -2.20 -13.18
CA ILE A 121 -2.83 -3.44 -12.50
C ILE A 121 -2.17 -4.45 -13.47
N GLY A 122 -2.59 -4.47 -14.73
CA GLY A 122 -2.01 -5.30 -15.78
C GLY A 122 -0.56 -4.98 -16.17
N ASN A 123 -0.02 -3.84 -15.70
CA ASN A 123 1.40 -3.49 -15.93
C ASN A 123 2.35 -4.16 -14.94
N PHE A 124 1.83 -4.68 -13.81
CA PHE A 124 2.66 -5.29 -12.78
C PHE A 124 2.85 -6.79 -13.05
N ASP A 125 4.10 -7.21 -13.05
CA ASP A 125 4.50 -8.61 -13.34
C ASP A 125 4.25 -9.54 -12.15
N THR A 126 4.35 -9.01 -10.93
CA THR A 126 4.20 -9.77 -9.68
C THR A 126 3.54 -8.92 -8.62
N ILE A 127 2.53 -9.48 -7.97
CA ILE A 127 1.78 -8.84 -6.89
C ILE A 127 1.84 -9.74 -5.67
N ILE A 128 2.20 -9.16 -4.53
CA ILE A 128 2.23 -9.80 -3.22
C ILE A 128 1.20 -9.10 -2.32
N CYS A 129 0.14 -9.82 -2.02
CA CYS A 129 -0.87 -9.41 -1.04
C CYS A 129 -0.50 -9.88 0.36
N VAL A 130 -1.18 -9.37 1.37
CA VAL A 130 -0.93 -9.73 2.78
C VAL A 130 -1.01 -11.24 3.05
N THR A 131 -1.85 -11.95 2.31
CA THR A 131 -2.05 -13.40 2.44
C THR A 131 -0.98 -14.25 1.75
N ASP A 132 -0.11 -13.64 0.95
CA ASP A 132 0.97 -14.35 0.24
C ASP A 132 2.22 -14.57 1.09
N ALA A 133 2.34 -13.85 2.20
CA ALA A 133 3.51 -13.89 3.06
C ALA A 133 3.14 -14.36 4.48
N PRO A 134 4.04 -15.07 5.18
CA PRO A 134 3.80 -15.56 6.54
C PRO A 134 3.51 -14.46 7.56
N ARG A 135 4.16 -13.30 7.42
CA ARG A 135 3.98 -12.14 8.29
C ARG A 135 3.83 -10.88 7.44
N PRO A 136 2.89 -9.99 7.78
CA PRO A 136 2.69 -8.75 7.03
C PRO A 136 3.82 -7.74 7.25
N LYS A 137 3.83 -6.65 6.49
CA LYS A 137 4.61 -5.45 6.78
C LYS A 137 4.36 -5.03 8.26
N PRO A 138 5.36 -4.64 9.03
CA PRO A 138 6.72 -4.23 8.67
C PRO A 138 7.75 -5.36 8.60
N ASN A 139 7.33 -6.63 8.68
CA ASN A 139 8.25 -7.75 8.51
C ASN A 139 8.76 -7.80 7.06
N PRO A 140 9.95 -8.38 6.81
CA PRO A 140 10.53 -8.47 5.47
C PRO A 140 9.83 -9.48 4.56
N ASP A 141 8.99 -10.34 5.11
CA ASP A 141 8.44 -11.52 4.46
C ASP A 141 7.78 -11.22 3.11
N PRO A 142 6.94 -10.17 2.95
CA PRO A 142 6.33 -9.85 1.67
C PRO A 142 7.38 -9.52 0.59
N MET A 143 8.41 -8.77 0.95
CA MET A 143 9.49 -8.41 0.03
C MET A 143 10.38 -9.61 -0.30
N LEU A 144 10.65 -10.49 0.68
CA LEU A 144 11.39 -11.74 0.45
C LEU A 144 10.63 -12.66 -0.52
N VAL A 145 9.32 -12.82 -0.35
CA VAL A 145 8.45 -13.57 -1.28
C VAL A 145 8.48 -12.96 -2.68
N TYR A 146 8.42 -11.61 -2.78
CA TYR A 146 8.55 -10.93 -4.07
C TYR A 146 9.85 -11.28 -4.78
N MET A 147 10.98 -11.12 -4.07
CA MET A 147 12.31 -11.38 -4.63
C MET A 147 12.50 -12.84 -5.04
N GLU A 148 11.98 -13.77 -4.24
CA GLU A 148 12.00 -15.20 -4.56
C GLU A 148 11.22 -15.51 -5.85
N ARG A 149 9.98 -14.96 -5.97
CA ARG A 149 9.14 -15.18 -7.16
C ARG A 149 9.75 -14.58 -8.43
N CYS A 150 10.45 -13.46 -8.31
CA CYS A 150 11.07 -12.79 -9.45
C CYS A 150 12.51 -13.24 -9.74
N GLY A 151 13.15 -13.99 -8.83
CA GLY A 151 14.55 -14.44 -8.97
C GLY A 151 15.54 -13.27 -8.94
N VAL A 152 15.29 -12.25 -8.10
CA VAL A 152 16.11 -11.03 -8.00
C VAL A 152 16.73 -10.86 -6.62
N SER A 153 17.89 -10.18 -6.57
CA SER A 153 18.60 -9.87 -5.33
C SER A 153 18.16 -8.49 -4.77
N PRO A 154 18.38 -8.24 -3.48
CA PRO A 154 17.95 -6.98 -2.85
C PRO A 154 18.50 -5.71 -3.51
N ASP A 155 19.74 -5.75 -4.03
CA ASP A 155 20.41 -4.65 -4.70
C ASP A 155 19.87 -4.34 -6.11
N GLU A 156 19.03 -5.21 -6.64
CA GLU A 156 18.34 -5.04 -7.92
C GLU A 156 16.92 -4.46 -7.77
N VAL A 157 16.45 -4.27 -6.54
CA VAL A 157 15.08 -3.85 -6.22
C VAL A 157 15.05 -2.50 -5.50
N LEU A 158 14.15 -1.62 -5.92
CA LEU A 158 13.76 -0.43 -5.16
C LEU A 158 12.29 -0.58 -4.75
N TYR A 159 11.99 -0.50 -3.45
CA TYR A 159 10.63 -0.47 -2.95
C TYR A 159 10.19 0.98 -2.72
N ILE A 160 9.02 1.35 -3.21
CA ILE A 160 8.44 2.69 -3.15
C ILE A 160 7.15 2.62 -2.34
N GLY A 161 7.06 3.40 -1.29
CA GLY A 161 5.92 3.43 -0.37
C GLY A 161 5.85 4.73 0.40
N ASP A 162 4.78 4.94 1.18
CA ASP A 162 4.50 6.19 1.91
C ASP A 162 4.52 6.02 3.43
N SER A 163 4.62 4.78 3.95
CA SER A 163 4.44 4.47 5.37
C SER A 163 5.71 3.93 6.05
N ASP A 164 5.78 4.08 7.38
CA ASP A 164 6.83 3.44 8.21
C ASP A 164 6.80 1.91 8.09
N TYR A 165 5.64 1.31 7.79
CA TYR A 165 5.52 -0.13 7.57
C TYR A 165 6.25 -0.58 6.30
N ASP A 166 6.19 0.23 5.23
CA ASP A 166 6.91 0.00 3.98
C ASP A 166 8.41 0.14 4.18
N TYR A 167 8.82 1.25 4.80
CA TYR A 167 10.21 1.51 5.11
C TYR A 167 10.85 0.37 5.89
N HIS A 168 10.21 -0.08 6.98
CA HIS A 168 10.74 -1.18 7.79
C HIS A 168 10.73 -2.51 7.05
N CYS A 169 9.72 -2.78 6.21
CA CYS A 169 9.67 -3.96 5.36
C CYS A 169 10.87 -3.99 4.40
N ALA A 170 11.13 -2.89 3.69
CA ALA A 170 12.29 -2.75 2.81
C ALA A 170 13.61 -2.91 3.56
N LYS A 171 13.79 -2.16 4.64
CA LYS A 171 15.01 -2.17 5.47
C LYS A 171 15.33 -3.56 6.02
N ASN A 172 14.33 -4.25 6.55
CA ASN A 172 14.48 -5.59 7.10
C ASN A 172 14.77 -6.63 6.00
N ALA A 173 14.28 -6.41 4.77
CA ALA A 173 14.61 -7.21 3.58
C ALA A 173 15.93 -6.81 2.91
N LYS A 174 16.61 -5.76 3.39
CA LYS A 174 17.84 -5.17 2.82
C LYS A 174 17.63 -4.62 1.39
N VAL A 175 16.43 -4.16 1.09
CA VAL A 175 16.06 -3.52 -0.16
C VAL A 175 16.14 -2.00 0.01
N ASP A 176 16.62 -1.28 -1.00
CA ASP A 176 16.60 0.17 -1.02
C ASP A 176 15.16 0.69 -1.02
N PHE A 177 14.92 1.80 -0.30
CA PHE A 177 13.59 2.39 -0.15
C PHE A 177 13.54 3.80 -0.71
N GLY A 178 12.49 4.07 -1.49
CA GLY A 178 12.12 5.39 -1.97
C GLY A 178 10.80 5.83 -1.34
N VAL A 179 10.81 6.98 -0.65
CA VAL A 179 9.60 7.50 -0.02
C VAL A 179 8.75 8.28 -1.01
N ALA A 180 7.46 7.95 -1.08
CA ALA A 180 6.43 8.67 -1.82
C ALA A 180 5.94 9.85 -0.99
N LEU A 181 6.21 11.10 -1.44
CA LEU A 181 5.86 12.33 -0.72
C LEU A 181 4.67 13.06 -1.33
N TRP A 182 3.99 12.49 -2.29
CA TRP A 182 2.87 13.12 -3.00
C TRP A 182 1.50 12.91 -2.35
N GLY A 183 1.42 12.02 -1.34
CA GLY A 183 0.26 11.83 -0.48
C GLY A 183 0.47 12.40 0.92
N ASP A 184 -0.38 12.02 1.85
CA ASP A 184 -0.27 12.38 3.27
C ASP A 184 0.79 11.53 3.98
N ASN A 185 2.05 11.80 3.66
CA ASN A 185 3.22 11.05 4.10
C ASN A 185 3.29 10.85 5.61
N ARG A 186 3.50 9.62 6.04
CA ARG A 186 3.61 9.18 7.45
C ARG A 186 4.98 8.67 7.84
N ILE A 187 6.00 8.94 7.02
CA ILE A 187 7.36 8.48 7.29
C ILE A 187 8.10 9.48 8.15
N SER A 188 8.63 8.98 9.27
CA SER A 188 9.47 9.73 10.20
C SER A 188 10.98 9.57 9.95
N HIS A 189 11.36 8.72 8.98
CA HIS A 189 12.76 8.36 8.71
C HIS A 189 13.42 9.24 7.64
N SER A 190 14.61 9.73 7.92
CA SER A 190 15.40 10.58 7.02
C SER A 190 16.48 9.81 6.23
N ASP A 191 16.66 8.52 6.49
CA ASP A 191 17.67 7.66 5.89
C ASP A 191 17.17 6.82 4.70
N THR A 192 16.15 7.33 3.99
CA THR A 192 15.62 6.72 2.77
C THR A 192 16.58 6.95 1.60
N ARG A 193 16.68 6.00 0.68
CA ARG A 193 17.54 6.09 -0.50
C ARG A 193 17.13 7.22 -1.44
N PHE A 194 15.82 7.40 -1.60
CA PHE A 194 15.22 8.45 -2.43
C PHE A 194 14.02 9.07 -1.72
N SER A 195 13.71 10.31 -2.11
CA SER A 195 12.51 11.04 -1.73
C SER A 195 11.88 11.60 -2.99
N PHE A 196 10.69 11.17 -3.31
CA PHE A 196 9.97 11.53 -4.53
C PHE A 196 8.80 12.45 -4.19
N ASN A 197 8.79 13.69 -4.69
CA ASN A 197 7.69 14.64 -4.49
C ASN A 197 6.54 14.42 -5.49
N SER A 198 6.82 13.71 -6.56
CA SER A 198 5.86 13.35 -7.60
C SER A 198 6.18 11.96 -8.14
N PRO A 199 5.17 11.18 -8.60
CA PRO A 199 5.42 9.93 -9.31
C PRO A 199 6.37 10.10 -10.51
N MET A 200 6.37 11.25 -11.16
CA MET A 200 7.26 11.56 -12.27
C MET A 200 8.75 11.57 -11.89
N ASP A 201 9.09 11.85 -10.62
CA ASP A 201 10.48 11.88 -10.16
C ASP A 201 11.14 10.48 -10.25
N ILE A 202 10.33 9.42 -10.19
CA ILE A 202 10.78 8.03 -10.33
C ILE A 202 11.40 7.77 -11.72
N LEU A 203 10.99 8.52 -12.72
CA LEU A 203 11.50 8.36 -14.10
C LEU A 203 12.96 8.83 -14.26
N MET A 204 13.50 9.54 -13.26
CA MET A 204 14.84 10.14 -13.26
C MET A 204 15.92 9.25 -12.66
N ILE A 205 15.56 8.08 -12.10
CA ILE A 205 16.48 7.11 -11.47
C ILE A 205 16.98 6.06 -12.44
#